data_dec02f29766c08c1d85f4707ae33268b
#
_entry.id   dec02f29766c08c1d85f4707ae33268b
#
_cell.length_a   1.000
_cell.length_b   1.000
_cell.length_c   1.000
_cell.angle_alpha   90.00
_cell.angle_beta   90.00
_cell.angle_gamma   90.00
#
_symmetry.space_group_name_H-M   'P 1'
#
loop_
_entity.id
_entity.type
_entity.pdbx_description
1 polymer ?
#
loop_
_entity_poly.entity_id
_entity_poly.type
_entity_poly.pdbx_seq_one_letter_code
_entity_poly.pdbx_strand_id
1 'polypeptide(L)'
;MGFVDRATLDAAVPDILAAPQSKAAIDILCFRPDYGQRTFPDQITVRRDVCIVGERWLKAPWMKLPDGSPDASIQISILATRVYEAVVVDKYTMLHPGDTIISDLDFSEQNMPASTLPRVGTAVL
;
A
#
# COMPACT_ATOMS: atom_id res chain seq x y z
N MET A 1 14.53 15.86 10.74
CA MET A 1 14.25 14.77 9.78
C MET A 1 14.92 15.09 8.46
N GLY A 2 15.75 14.20 7.98
CA GLY A 2 16.40 14.36 6.67
C GLY A 2 15.46 13.98 5.53
N PHE A 3 15.76 14.52 4.36
CA PHE A 3 15.09 14.12 3.12
C PHE A 3 16.12 13.46 2.20
N VAL A 4 15.64 12.54 1.37
CA VAL A 4 16.46 11.98 0.30
C VAL A 4 16.61 13.04 -0.79
N ASP A 5 17.84 13.29 -1.24
CA ASP A 5 18.08 14.30 -2.27
C ASP A 5 17.68 13.82 -3.67
N ARG A 6 17.56 14.77 -4.59
CA ARG A 6 17.14 14.51 -5.97
C ARG A 6 18.04 13.51 -6.68
N ALA A 7 19.35 13.65 -6.51
CA ALA A 7 20.32 12.78 -7.19
C ALA A 7 20.18 11.32 -6.75
N THR A 8 19.98 11.11 -5.45
CA THR A 8 19.75 9.77 -4.89
C THR A 8 18.46 9.16 -5.43
N LEU A 9 17.38 9.94 -5.52
CA LEU A 9 16.10 9.48 -6.08
C LEU A 9 16.26 9.14 -7.57
N ASP A 10 16.91 10.01 -8.34
CA ASP A 10 17.14 9.76 -9.77
C ASP A 10 17.98 8.49 -9.99
N ALA A 11 18.95 8.23 -9.13
CA ALA A 11 19.77 7.02 -9.18
C ALA A 11 18.99 5.75 -8.85
N ALA A 12 17.91 5.84 -8.09
CA ALA A 12 17.05 4.70 -7.74
C ALA A 12 16.07 4.31 -8.85
N VAL A 13 15.80 5.19 -9.83
CA VAL A 13 14.80 4.94 -10.87
C VAL A 13 15.03 3.67 -11.67
N PRO A 14 16.25 3.33 -12.14
CA PRO A 14 16.47 2.08 -12.86
C PRO A 14 16.08 0.84 -12.06
N ASP A 15 16.38 0.81 -10.76
CA ASP A 15 16.01 -0.29 -9.87
C ASP A 15 14.49 -0.37 -9.68
N ILE A 16 13.83 0.77 -9.49
CA ILE A 16 12.37 0.84 -9.38
C ILE A 16 11.71 0.28 -10.64
N LEU A 17 12.19 0.66 -11.82
CA LEU A 17 11.65 0.20 -13.10
C LEU A 17 11.95 -1.27 -13.39
N ALA A 18 12.93 -1.86 -12.71
CA ALA A 18 13.29 -3.27 -12.85
C ALA A 18 12.50 -4.20 -11.92
N ALA A 19 11.50 -3.71 -11.21
CA ALA A 19 10.66 -4.53 -10.33
C ALA A 19 9.96 -5.65 -11.10
N PRO A 20 9.70 -6.81 -10.46
CA PRO A 20 8.99 -7.91 -11.10
C PRO A 20 7.62 -7.48 -11.63
N GLN A 21 7.24 -7.98 -12.79
CA GLN A 21 5.93 -7.71 -13.39
C GLN A 21 4.85 -8.67 -12.89
N SER A 22 5.21 -9.75 -12.23
CA SER A 22 4.31 -10.73 -11.64
C SER A 22 5.01 -11.53 -10.54
N LYS A 23 4.24 -12.24 -9.72
CA LYS A 23 4.74 -13.15 -8.67
C LYS A 23 5.68 -12.46 -7.68
N ALA A 24 5.37 -11.23 -7.32
CA ALA A 24 6.15 -10.47 -6.37
C ALA A 24 5.79 -10.80 -4.93
N ALA A 25 6.77 -10.63 -4.03
CA ALA A 25 6.55 -10.76 -2.60
C ALA A 25 5.75 -9.59 -2.05
N ILE A 26 4.97 -9.84 -1.00
CA ILE A 26 4.43 -8.81 -0.12
C ILE A 26 5.44 -8.63 1.01
N ASP A 27 6.01 -7.43 1.10
CA ASP A 27 7.06 -7.16 2.07
C ASP A 27 6.53 -6.62 3.40
N ILE A 28 5.47 -5.81 3.34
CA ILE A 28 4.85 -5.22 4.54
C ILE A 28 3.34 -5.21 4.37
N LEU A 29 2.63 -5.62 5.41
CA LEU A 29 1.20 -5.37 5.61
C LEU A 29 1.03 -4.37 6.73
N CYS A 30 0.17 -3.37 6.53
CA CYS A 30 -0.17 -2.38 7.54
C CYS A 30 -1.65 -2.50 7.90
N PHE A 31 -1.93 -2.68 9.18
CA PHE A 31 -3.28 -2.76 9.72
C PHE A 31 -3.54 -1.57 10.64
N ARG A 32 -4.69 -0.92 10.46
CA ARG A 32 -5.05 0.30 11.17
C ARG A 32 -6.35 0.07 11.95
N PRO A 33 -6.27 -0.42 13.21
CA PRO A 33 -7.46 -0.70 14.00
C PRO A 33 -8.23 0.56 14.41
N ASP A 34 -7.53 1.70 14.57
CA ASP A 34 -8.11 2.98 14.97
C ASP A 34 -7.22 4.14 14.50
N TYR A 35 -7.66 5.36 14.76
CA TYR A 35 -6.89 6.56 14.44
C TYR A 35 -5.51 6.56 15.11
N GLY A 36 -4.50 6.88 14.32
CA GLY A 36 -3.13 6.93 14.80
C GLY A 36 -2.52 5.60 15.20
N GLN A 37 -3.27 4.49 15.08
CA GLN A 37 -2.80 3.16 15.42
C GLN A 37 -2.44 2.39 14.15
N ARG A 38 -1.25 1.81 14.15
CA ARG A 38 -0.76 0.97 13.05
C ARG A 38 -0.06 -0.24 13.63
N THR A 39 -0.40 -1.41 13.11
CA THR A 39 0.30 -2.66 13.40
C THR A 39 0.72 -3.31 12.09
N PHE A 40 1.69 -4.20 12.15
CA PHE A 40 2.25 -4.85 10.96
C PHE A 40 2.13 -6.36 11.10
N PRO A 41 0.93 -6.91 10.86
CA PRO A 41 0.68 -8.33 10.98
C PRO A 41 1.28 -9.11 9.82
N ASP A 42 1.47 -10.42 10.01
CA ASP A 42 1.88 -11.31 8.93
C ASP A 42 0.74 -11.63 7.97
N GLN A 43 -0.50 -11.41 8.39
CA GLN A 43 -1.69 -11.74 7.61
C GLN A 43 -2.82 -10.76 7.90
N ILE A 44 -3.55 -10.39 6.86
CA ILE A 44 -4.82 -9.66 6.96
C ILE A 44 -5.92 -10.45 6.25
N THR A 45 -7.16 -10.28 6.70
CA THR A 45 -8.33 -10.87 6.06
C THR A 45 -9.13 -9.78 5.34
N VAL A 46 -9.40 -10.02 4.06
CA VAL A 46 -10.16 -9.09 3.22
C VAL A 46 -11.54 -9.67 2.94
N ARG A 47 -12.56 -8.87 3.14
CA ARG A 47 -13.94 -9.22 2.81
C ARG A 47 -14.55 -8.09 1.97
N ARG A 48 -15.44 -8.45 1.07
CA ARG A 48 -16.09 -7.47 0.17
C ARG A 48 -16.91 -6.43 0.95
N ASP A 49 -17.57 -6.85 2.02
CA ASP A 49 -18.50 -6.00 2.78
C ASP A 49 -17.80 -5.03 3.75
N VAL A 50 -16.65 -5.41 4.28
CA VAL A 50 -15.95 -4.62 5.33
C VAL A 50 -14.54 -4.23 4.94
N CYS A 51 -14.09 -4.55 3.75
CA CYS A 51 -12.70 -4.39 3.29
C CYS A 51 -11.75 -5.25 4.13
N ILE A 52 -10.95 -4.67 4.98
CA ILE A 52 -10.06 -5.41 5.89
C ILE A 52 -10.79 -5.61 7.21
N VAL A 53 -10.94 -6.87 7.61
CA VAL A 53 -11.65 -7.21 8.85
C VAL A 53 -10.96 -6.56 10.05
N GLY A 54 -11.73 -5.78 10.81
CA GLY A 54 -11.27 -5.11 12.01
C GLY A 54 -10.61 -3.75 11.79
N GLU A 55 -10.39 -3.32 10.55
CA GLU A 55 -9.78 -2.02 10.27
C GLU A 55 -10.78 -0.88 10.40
N ARG A 56 -10.27 0.33 10.71
CA ARG A 56 -11.08 1.53 10.94
C ARG A 56 -11.80 2.06 9.71
N TRP A 57 -11.48 1.59 8.49
CA TRP A 57 -12.05 2.13 7.26
C TRP A 57 -13.59 2.15 7.28
N LEU A 58 -14.21 1.09 7.80
CA LEU A 58 -15.66 1.01 7.88
C LEU A 58 -16.25 1.99 8.89
N LYS A 59 -15.56 2.20 10.01
CA LYS A 59 -16.05 3.06 11.11
C LYS A 59 -15.75 4.54 10.85
N ALA A 60 -14.61 4.85 10.29
CA ALA A 60 -14.10 6.21 10.12
C ALA A 60 -13.33 6.34 8.79
N PRO A 61 -14.01 6.17 7.65
CA PRO A 61 -13.39 6.34 6.34
C PRO A 61 -12.98 7.80 6.15
N TRP A 62 -11.82 8.02 5.52
CA TRP A 62 -11.39 9.38 5.24
C TRP A 62 -12.11 10.00 4.03
N MET A 63 -12.70 9.16 3.17
CA MET A 63 -13.55 9.59 2.06
C MET A 63 -14.91 8.90 2.16
N LYS A 64 -15.96 9.67 1.92
CA LYS A 64 -17.35 9.21 1.99
C LYS A 64 -18.10 9.56 0.73
N LEU A 65 -19.06 8.70 0.38
CA LEU A 65 -20.05 9.00 -0.64
C LEU A 65 -21.07 10.06 -0.14
N PRO A 66 -21.87 10.67 -1.03
CA PRO A 66 -22.87 11.68 -0.63
C PRO A 66 -23.88 11.19 0.41
N ASP A 67 -24.16 9.86 0.47
CA ASP A 67 -25.04 9.24 1.45
C ASP A 67 -24.38 8.98 2.81
N GLY A 68 -23.10 9.35 2.97
CA GLY A 68 -22.33 9.16 4.20
C GLY A 68 -21.66 7.80 4.34
N SER A 69 -21.89 6.87 3.41
CA SER A 69 -21.22 5.58 3.40
C SER A 69 -19.74 5.70 2.97
N PRO A 70 -18.88 4.75 3.38
CA PRO A 70 -17.50 4.72 2.94
C PRO A 70 -17.38 4.61 1.42
N ASP A 71 -16.43 5.34 0.82
CA ASP A 71 -16.14 5.21 -0.61
C ASP A 71 -15.33 3.94 -0.86
N ALA A 72 -15.96 2.94 -1.45
CA ALA A 72 -15.37 1.65 -1.72
C ALA A 72 -14.23 1.69 -2.74
N SER A 73 -14.08 2.76 -3.51
CA SER A 73 -12.96 2.92 -4.43
C SER A 73 -11.65 3.24 -3.72
N ILE A 74 -11.69 3.54 -2.41
CA ILE A 74 -10.54 3.92 -1.59
C ILE A 74 -10.45 3.00 -0.36
N GLN A 75 -10.40 1.70 -0.60
CA GLN A 75 -10.34 0.71 0.48
C GLN A 75 -8.91 0.29 0.81
N ILE A 76 -8.12 0.03 -0.22
CA ILE A 76 -6.79 -0.54 -0.11
C ILE A 76 -5.83 0.31 -0.92
N SER A 77 -4.74 0.72 -0.32
CA SER A 77 -3.63 1.36 -1.01
C SER A 77 -2.42 0.43 -1.06
N ILE A 78 -1.74 0.45 -2.19
CA ILE A 78 -0.57 -0.39 -2.43
C ILE A 78 0.59 0.50 -2.87
N LEU A 79 1.76 0.28 -2.29
CA LEU A 79 2.98 0.99 -2.64
C LEU A 79 4.06 0.00 -3.06
N ALA A 80 4.82 0.36 -4.09
CA ALA A 80 5.95 -0.46 -4.52
C ALA A 80 7.08 -0.44 -3.48
N THR A 81 7.61 -1.61 -3.13
CA THR A 81 8.71 -1.74 -2.16
C THR A 81 9.91 -0.88 -2.54
N ARG A 82 10.32 -0.88 -3.80
CA ARG A 82 11.49 -0.12 -4.26
C ARG A 82 11.29 1.39 -4.18
N VAL A 83 10.06 1.86 -4.36
CA VAL A 83 9.71 3.27 -4.13
C VAL A 83 9.79 3.60 -2.64
N TYR A 84 9.18 2.76 -1.80
CA TYR A 84 9.24 2.93 -0.35
C TYR A 84 10.69 3.00 0.15
N GLU A 85 11.53 2.07 -0.25
CA GLU A 85 12.94 2.03 0.14
C GLU A 85 13.74 3.24 -0.37
N ALA A 86 13.39 3.75 -1.57
CA ALA A 86 14.07 4.91 -2.14
C ALA A 86 13.78 6.21 -1.39
N VAL A 87 12.58 6.36 -0.81
CA VAL A 87 12.18 7.60 -0.11
C VAL A 87 12.41 7.55 1.40
N VAL A 88 12.63 6.38 1.97
CA VAL A 88 12.86 6.20 3.41
C VAL A 88 14.32 6.49 3.72
N VAL A 89 14.57 7.53 4.54
CA VAL A 89 15.89 7.86 5.02
C VAL A 89 16.31 6.92 6.16
N ASP A 90 15.40 6.68 7.09
CA ASP A 90 15.61 5.78 8.21
C ASP A 90 14.31 5.03 8.51
N LYS A 91 14.29 3.76 8.14
CA LYS A 91 13.11 2.90 8.32
C LYS A 91 12.73 2.62 9.77
N TYR A 92 13.63 2.91 10.71
CA TYR A 92 13.38 2.71 12.14
C TYR A 92 12.74 3.92 12.80
N THR A 93 12.94 5.11 12.25
CA THR A 93 12.44 6.37 12.80
C THR A 93 11.39 7.04 11.93
N MET A 94 11.34 6.75 10.64
CA MET A 94 10.29 7.27 9.77
C MET A 94 8.97 6.58 10.02
N LEU A 95 7.91 7.38 10.03
CA LEU A 95 6.56 6.85 10.06
C LEU A 95 6.27 6.11 8.75
N HIS A 96 5.70 4.91 8.88
CA HIS A 96 5.19 4.18 7.73
C HIS A 96 4.16 5.04 6.97
N PRO A 97 4.18 5.09 5.62
CA PRO A 97 3.28 5.97 4.85
C PRO A 97 1.79 5.65 5.02
N GLY A 98 1.46 4.47 5.52
CA GLY A 98 0.07 4.08 5.79
C GLY A 98 -0.55 3.23 4.71
N ASP A 99 0.19 2.89 3.67
CA ASP A 99 -0.30 1.97 2.64
C ASP A 99 -0.56 0.59 3.22
N THR A 100 -1.66 -0.01 2.81
CA THR A 100 -2.09 -1.33 3.30
C THR A 100 -1.09 -2.41 2.95
N ILE A 101 -0.58 -2.37 1.73
CA ILE A 101 0.33 -3.37 1.18
C ILE A 101 1.55 -2.67 0.59
N ILE A 102 2.73 -3.12 0.97
CA ILE A 102 3.99 -2.78 0.30
C ILE A 102 4.51 -4.05 -0.34
N SER A 103 4.62 -4.05 -1.66
CA SER A 103 4.98 -5.22 -2.46
C SER A 103 6.01 -4.88 -3.51
N ASP A 104 6.93 -5.79 -3.75
CA ASP A 104 7.98 -5.62 -4.77
C ASP A 104 7.46 -5.97 -6.17
N LEU A 105 6.42 -5.28 -6.61
CA LEU A 105 5.81 -5.44 -7.93
C LEU A 105 5.91 -4.14 -8.72
N ASP A 106 5.94 -4.26 -10.04
CA ASP A 106 5.80 -3.13 -10.94
C ASP A 106 4.33 -2.69 -10.99
N PHE A 107 4.03 -1.56 -10.33
CA PHE A 107 2.70 -0.95 -10.31
C PHE A 107 2.52 0.16 -11.35
N SER A 108 3.39 0.20 -12.37
CA SER A 108 3.19 1.14 -13.48
C SER A 108 1.88 0.86 -14.20
N GLU A 109 1.31 1.90 -14.81
CA GLU A 109 0.08 1.79 -15.59
C GLU A 109 0.24 0.77 -16.74
N GLN A 110 1.45 0.65 -17.28
CA GLN A 110 1.74 -0.32 -18.34
C GLN A 110 1.59 -1.77 -17.84
N ASN A 111 2.05 -2.07 -16.63
CA ASN A 111 1.97 -3.43 -16.06
C ASN A 111 0.64 -3.69 -15.35
N MET A 112 0.09 -2.69 -14.69
CA MET A 112 -1.18 -2.76 -13.97
C MET A 112 -2.09 -1.59 -14.34
N PRO A 113 -2.70 -1.61 -15.52
CA PRO A 113 -3.67 -0.59 -15.89
C PRO A 113 -4.90 -0.63 -14.97
N ALA A 114 -5.64 0.46 -14.93
CA ALA A 114 -6.90 0.52 -14.18
C ALA A 114 -7.81 -0.64 -14.55
N SER A 115 -8.55 -1.16 -13.58
CA SER A 115 -9.42 -2.34 -13.67
C SER A 115 -8.69 -3.68 -13.76
N THR A 116 -7.38 -3.72 -13.53
CA THR A 116 -6.67 -4.98 -13.31
C THR A 116 -7.16 -5.61 -12.01
N LEU A 117 -7.35 -6.94 -12.01
CA LEU A 117 -7.78 -7.71 -10.85
C LEU A 117 -6.61 -8.57 -10.34
N PRO A 118 -5.71 -8.01 -9.53
CA PRO A 118 -4.57 -8.77 -9.04
C PRO A 118 -5.00 -9.79 -7.98
N ARG A 119 -4.35 -10.94 -8.01
CA ARG A 119 -4.48 -11.91 -6.93
C ARG A 119 -3.41 -11.65 -5.90
N VAL A 120 -3.83 -11.49 -4.64
CA VAL A 120 -2.95 -11.27 -3.51
C VAL A 120 -3.26 -12.35 -2.47
N GLY A 121 -2.39 -13.33 -2.33
CA GLY A 121 -2.68 -14.52 -1.55
C GLY A 121 -3.90 -15.27 -2.11
N THR A 122 -4.96 -15.39 -1.33
CA THR A 122 -6.23 -16.00 -1.77
C THR A 122 -7.27 -14.97 -2.20
N ALA A 123 -6.99 -13.67 -2.04
CA ALA A 123 -7.91 -12.60 -2.40
C ALA A 123 -7.67 -12.12 -3.84
N VAL A 124 -8.72 -11.63 -4.48
CA VAL A 124 -8.66 -10.87 -5.73
C VAL A 124 -9.15 -9.47 -5.43
N LEU A 125 -8.30 -8.49 -5.70
CA LEU A 125 -8.55 -7.08 -5.37
C LEU A 125 -9.07 -6.30 -6.57
#